data_c3b8772eecd202e0376e0f220a37695d
#
_entry.id   c3b8772eecd202e0376e0f220a37695d
#
_cell.length_a   1.000
_cell.length_b   1.000
_cell.length_c   1.000
_cell.angle_alpha   90.00
_cell.angle_beta   90.00
_cell.angle_gamma   90.00
#
_symmetry.space_group_name_H-M   'P 1'
#
loop_
_entity.id
_entity.type
_entity.pdbx_description
1 polymer ?
#
loop_
_entity_poly.entity_id
_entity_poly.type
_entity_poly.pdbx_seq_one_letter_code
_entity_poly.pdbx_strand_id
1 'polypeptide(L)'
;HPGYGFLSENAEFAQAVIDAGLIWVGPAPASITAMGLKDAAKKLMAEAGVPVTPGYMGENQDPAFLGQQAAEIGYPVLIKAVAGGGGKGMRKVDDAADFADALASCQREATASFGNAHVLIEKYIQRPRHIEVQVFGDTHGNIVHLFERDCSLQRRHQKVIEEAPAPGMDEATREQLCAAAVKAAKAVDYVGAGTIEFIADASEGLRADRIWFMEMNTRLQVEHPVTEMVTGLDLVEWQLRVAAGEPLPLAQADVPQRGHAIEVRLYAEDPEAGFLPGSGKLERLKLPTADAHVRLDSGVVEGDTVTIFYDPMIAKLIVWGTDRAHALARMHAALADFHIVGVANNVDFLSRLVANPSFARAELDTGLIERERARLFPEPDVEGVPDELLAFACARVLVDEAAGAGADPWTAAHGWRLNTNYMRTLTLKSARGVHDVDLEYARDGYVLHHGDTHAPLAISAVDGTRLGIRFGGGTRVADVVRSGDELHVFADGRHRVLALVDVIAQSSGGDAATGRL
;
A
#
# COMPACT_ATOMS: atom_id res chain seq x y z
N HIS A 1 10.43 17.86 -15.66
CA HIS A 1 10.05 17.38 -14.33
C HIS A 1 10.52 15.93 -14.14
N PRO A 2 11.24 15.60 -13.06
CA PRO A 2 11.81 14.25 -12.88
C PRO A 2 10.80 13.21 -12.34
N GLY A 3 9.62 13.63 -11.92
CA GLY A 3 8.69 12.76 -11.21
C GLY A 3 9.22 12.35 -9.83
N TYR A 4 8.97 11.10 -9.45
CA TYR A 4 9.54 10.43 -8.28
C TYR A 4 10.03 9.02 -8.69
N GLY A 5 11.22 8.67 -8.27
CA GLY A 5 11.91 7.44 -8.68
C GLY A 5 12.92 7.64 -9.82
N PHE A 6 13.51 6.54 -10.31
CA PHE A 6 14.54 6.53 -11.35
C PHE A 6 15.67 7.54 -11.09
N LEU A 7 15.79 8.57 -11.94
CA LEU A 7 16.84 9.59 -11.90
C LEU A 7 16.44 10.86 -11.12
N SER A 8 15.32 10.87 -10.41
CA SER A 8 14.82 12.06 -9.71
C SER A 8 15.77 12.56 -8.60
N GLU A 9 16.60 11.68 -8.04
CA GLU A 9 17.60 11.98 -7.02
C GLU A 9 19.05 11.75 -7.52
N ASN A 10 19.25 11.81 -8.85
CA ASN A 10 20.57 11.66 -9.46
C ASN A 10 21.17 13.03 -9.76
N ALA A 11 22.22 13.42 -9.02
CA ALA A 11 22.86 14.73 -9.17
C ALA A 11 23.53 14.92 -10.54
N GLU A 12 24.13 13.87 -11.11
CA GLU A 12 24.78 13.95 -12.43
C GLU A 12 23.74 14.14 -13.53
N PHE A 13 22.59 13.47 -13.45
CA PHE A 13 21.49 13.67 -14.39
C PHE A 13 20.92 15.09 -14.28
N ALA A 14 20.69 15.59 -13.06
CA ALA A 14 20.22 16.96 -12.83
C ALA A 14 21.20 17.98 -13.45
N GLN A 15 22.51 17.79 -13.25
CA GLN A 15 23.54 18.64 -13.83
C GLN A 15 23.53 18.57 -15.36
N ALA A 16 23.42 17.37 -15.94
CA ALA A 16 23.35 17.20 -17.40
C ALA A 16 22.14 17.90 -18.03
N VAL A 17 20.99 17.92 -17.33
CA VAL A 17 19.78 18.66 -17.77
C VAL A 17 20.07 20.17 -17.79
N ILE A 18 20.70 20.69 -16.74
CA ILE A 18 21.07 22.11 -16.63
C ILE A 18 22.10 22.49 -17.70
N ASP A 19 23.13 21.69 -17.90
CA ASP A 19 24.19 21.91 -18.90
C ASP A 19 23.66 21.91 -20.33
N ALA A 20 22.57 21.14 -20.56
CA ALA A 20 21.85 21.15 -21.83
C ALA A 20 21.00 22.43 -22.06
N GLY A 21 20.99 23.37 -21.11
CA GLY A 21 20.20 24.60 -21.16
C GLY A 21 18.70 24.40 -20.91
N LEU A 22 18.32 23.26 -20.32
CA LEU A 22 16.94 22.97 -19.91
C LEU A 22 16.72 23.41 -18.45
N ILE A 23 15.48 23.71 -18.12
CA ILE A 23 15.08 24.03 -16.74
C ILE A 23 14.89 22.71 -15.98
N TRP A 24 15.70 22.50 -14.95
CA TRP A 24 15.52 21.39 -14.01
C TRP A 24 14.45 21.72 -12.98
N VAL A 25 13.42 20.88 -12.86
CA VAL A 25 12.34 21.04 -11.88
C VAL A 25 12.68 20.23 -10.64
N GLY A 26 13.45 20.78 -9.76
CA GLY A 26 13.94 20.09 -8.55
C GLY A 26 15.07 20.84 -7.86
N PRO A 27 15.68 20.23 -6.83
CA PRO A 27 16.77 20.84 -6.07
C PRO A 27 18.08 20.90 -6.89
N ALA A 28 19.00 21.75 -6.45
CA ALA A 28 20.33 21.83 -7.05
C ALA A 28 21.09 20.50 -6.92
N PRO A 29 21.94 20.12 -7.91
CA PRO A 29 22.77 18.91 -7.82
C PRO A 29 23.58 18.80 -6.54
N ALA A 30 24.06 19.94 -6.00
CA ALA A 30 24.80 19.99 -4.74
C ALA A 30 23.95 19.54 -3.53
N SER A 31 22.68 19.96 -3.48
CA SER A 31 21.74 19.57 -2.41
C SER A 31 21.41 18.06 -2.49
N ILE A 32 21.24 17.53 -3.72
CA ILE A 32 21.06 16.08 -3.94
C ILE A 32 22.27 15.31 -3.42
N THR A 33 23.48 15.75 -3.78
CA THR A 33 24.73 15.09 -3.35
C THR A 33 24.90 15.15 -1.84
N ALA A 34 24.65 16.31 -1.21
CA ALA A 34 24.80 16.49 0.23
C ALA A 34 23.88 15.56 1.04
N MET A 35 22.68 15.28 0.53
CA MET A 35 21.70 14.42 1.20
C MET A 35 21.81 12.95 0.78
N GLY A 36 22.48 12.63 -0.31
CA GLY A 36 22.62 11.27 -0.84
C GLY A 36 23.48 10.34 0.01
N LEU A 37 24.41 10.88 0.83
CA LEU A 37 25.28 10.11 1.70
C LEU A 37 24.78 10.19 3.15
N LYS A 38 24.21 9.08 3.67
CA LYS A 38 23.53 9.06 4.97
C LYS A 38 24.36 9.58 6.12
N ASP A 39 25.66 9.23 6.18
CA ASP A 39 26.56 9.65 7.27
C ASP A 39 26.88 11.14 7.18
N ALA A 40 27.16 11.63 5.97
CA ALA A 40 27.43 13.04 5.73
C ALA A 40 26.17 13.89 6.00
N ALA A 41 25.00 13.41 5.57
CA ALA A 41 23.72 14.06 5.83
C ALA A 41 23.42 14.16 7.33
N LYS A 42 23.59 13.07 8.11
CA LYS A 42 23.40 13.08 9.57
C LYS A 42 24.35 14.06 10.26
N LYS A 43 25.62 14.09 9.86
CA LYS A 43 26.59 15.03 10.41
C LYS A 43 26.19 16.48 10.13
N LEU A 44 25.85 16.78 8.89
CA LEU A 44 25.37 18.10 8.48
C LEU A 44 24.11 18.52 9.25
N MET A 45 23.16 17.60 9.45
CA MET A 45 21.95 17.85 10.21
C MET A 45 22.23 18.11 11.69
N ALA A 46 23.14 17.35 12.31
CA ALA A 46 23.58 17.59 13.68
C ALA A 46 24.24 18.97 13.85
N GLU A 47 25.11 19.34 12.92
CA GLU A 47 25.76 20.67 12.88
C GLU A 47 24.75 21.81 12.69
N ALA A 48 23.69 21.57 11.92
CA ALA A 48 22.58 22.50 11.75
C ALA A 48 21.62 22.53 12.96
N GLY A 49 21.83 21.68 13.99
CA GLY A 49 21.00 21.59 15.19
C GLY A 49 19.66 20.92 14.94
N VAL A 50 19.58 20.00 13.97
CA VAL A 50 18.47 19.07 13.75
C VAL A 50 18.71 17.82 14.60
N PRO A 51 17.73 17.34 15.40
CA PRO A 51 17.92 16.14 16.21
C PRO A 51 18.23 14.91 15.32
N VAL A 52 19.31 14.21 15.62
CA VAL A 52 19.69 12.95 14.96
C VAL A 52 19.62 11.80 15.96
N THR A 53 19.39 10.56 15.47
CA THR A 53 19.34 9.38 16.33
C THR A 53 20.61 9.29 17.18
N PRO A 54 20.49 9.18 18.52
CA PRO A 54 21.65 9.02 19.40
C PRO A 54 22.48 7.81 18.95
N GLY A 55 23.77 8.02 18.79
CA GLY A 55 24.62 6.95 18.27
C GLY A 55 26.09 7.34 18.26
N TYR A 56 26.92 6.35 17.93
CA TYR A 56 28.35 6.50 17.72
C TYR A 56 28.73 6.11 16.29
N MET A 57 29.39 7.03 15.57
CA MET A 57 29.83 6.85 14.17
C MET A 57 31.32 7.24 14.01
N GLY A 58 32.08 7.15 15.10
CA GLY A 58 33.47 7.57 15.08
C GLY A 58 34.44 6.50 14.58
N GLU A 59 35.70 6.91 14.36
CA GLU A 59 36.79 6.06 13.85
C GLU A 59 37.31 5.03 14.87
N ASN A 60 37.07 5.25 16.18
CA ASN A 60 37.54 4.33 17.21
C ASN A 60 36.68 3.09 17.24
N GLN A 61 37.24 1.96 16.83
CA GLN A 61 36.55 0.66 16.74
C GLN A 61 37.01 -0.32 17.83
N ASP A 62 37.69 0.17 18.89
CA ASP A 62 38.06 -0.64 20.05
C ASP A 62 36.79 -1.22 20.71
N PRO A 63 36.70 -2.53 20.94
CA PRO A 63 35.46 -3.15 21.47
C PRO A 63 35.06 -2.63 22.86
N ALA A 64 36.02 -2.33 23.73
CA ALA A 64 35.73 -1.83 25.07
C ALA A 64 35.19 -0.37 24.99
N PHE A 65 35.77 0.46 24.12
CA PHE A 65 35.27 1.81 23.86
C PHE A 65 33.87 1.77 23.23
N LEU A 66 33.62 0.90 22.26
CA LEU A 66 32.29 0.75 21.65
C LEU A 66 31.23 0.30 22.67
N GLY A 67 31.62 -0.61 23.61
CA GLY A 67 30.74 -1.02 24.71
C GLY A 67 30.39 0.13 25.65
N GLN A 68 31.37 1.03 25.94
CA GLN A 68 31.11 2.25 26.73
C GLN A 68 30.13 3.17 25.99
N GLN A 69 30.33 3.40 24.68
CA GLN A 69 29.44 4.21 23.87
C GLN A 69 28.00 3.62 23.83
N ALA A 70 27.88 2.32 23.72
CA ALA A 70 26.56 1.65 23.79
C ALA A 70 25.89 1.87 25.15
N ALA A 71 26.62 1.85 26.24
CA ALA A 71 26.10 2.12 27.57
C ALA A 71 25.68 3.60 27.76
N GLU A 72 26.43 4.55 27.19
CA GLU A 72 26.10 5.98 27.18
C GLU A 72 24.83 6.26 26.35
N ILE A 73 24.66 5.60 25.16
CA ILE A 73 23.47 5.68 24.33
C ILE A 73 22.26 5.07 25.05
N GLY A 74 22.50 4.06 25.89
CA GLY A 74 21.48 3.32 26.65
C GLY A 74 20.80 2.22 25.82
N TYR A 75 20.77 1.01 26.38
CA TYR A 75 20.14 -0.15 25.76
C TYR A 75 18.61 -0.01 25.65
N PRO A 76 17.96 -0.69 24.64
CA PRO A 76 18.59 -1.47 23.60
C PRO A 76 19.30 -0.60 22.56
N VAL A 77 20.37 -1.16 21.96
CA VAL A 77 21.11 -0.52 20.87
C VAL A 77 21.12 -1.40 19.62
N LEU A 78 21.43 -0.80 18.49
CA LEU A 78 21.60 -1.48 17.21
C LEU A 78 23.02 -1.27 16.72
N ILE A 79 23.78 -2.36 16.58
CA ILE A 79 25.09 -2.37 15.94
C ILE A 79 24.85 -2.56 14.43
N LYS A 80 25.45 -1.71 13.59
CA LYS A 80 25.31 -1.75 12.13
C LYS A 80 26.68 -1.70 11.45
N ALA A 81 26.89 -2.52 10.42
CA ALA A 81 28.03 -2.36 9.53
C ALA A 81 27.92 -1.06 8.72
N VAL A 82 28.98 -0.26 8.70
CA VAL A 82 29.01 1.03 7.96
C VAL A 82 28.80 0.80 6.45
N ALA A 83 29.40 -0.25 5.89
CA ALA A 83 29.26 -0.62 4.50
C ALA A 83 28.00 -1.48 4.22
N GLY A 84 27.16 -1.72 5.23
CA GLY A 84 26.00 -2.61 5.15
C GLY A 84 24.76 -1.96 4.56
N GLY A 85 23.91 -2.80 3.94
CA GLY A 85 22.60 -2.42 3.39
C GLY A 85 21.61 -3.59 3.41
N GLY A 86 20.31 -3.29 3.29
CA GLY A 86 19.27 -4.31 3.19
C GLY A 86 19.11 -5.20 4.45
N GLY A 87 19.47 -4.70 5.64
CA GLY A 87 19.34 -5.43 6.91
C GLY A 87 20.48 -6.40 7.23
N LYS A 88 21.45 -6.58 6.34
CA LYS A 88 22.64 -7.38 6.58
C LYS A 88 23.67 -6.60 7.41
N GLY A 89 24.39 -7.30 8.30
CA GLY A 89 25.37 -6.68 9.19
C GLY A 89 24.71 -5.79 10.26
N MET A 90 23.53 -6.17 10.77
CA MET A 90 22.85 -5.49 11.86
C MET A 90 22.57 -6.46 13.02
N ARG A 91 22.80 -6.01 14.25
CA ARG A 91 22.50 -6.78 15.48
C ARG A 91 21.86 -5.86 16.52
N LYS A 92 20.64 -6.21 16.92
CA LYS A 92 20.01 -5.62 18.10
C LYS A 92 20.64 -6.22 19.34
N VAL A 93 20.93 -5.36 20.32
CA VAL A 93 21.47 -5.76 21.63
C VAL A 93 20.57 -5.16 22.69
N ASP A 94 19.95 -6.02 23.47
CA ASP A 94 19.01 -5.60 24.51
C ASP A 94 19.71 -5.27 25.83
N ASP A 95 20.83 -5.95 26.14
CA ASP A 95 21.57 -5.80 27.38
C ASP A 95 23.08 -5.68 27.15
N ALA A 96 23.77 -5.04 28.09
CA ALA A 96 25.23 -4.87 28.03
C ALA A 96 26.01 -6.19 28.02
N ALA A 97 25.46 -7.25 28.64
CA ALA A 97 26.11 -8.56 28.70
C ALA A 97 26.28 -9.19 27.30
N ASP A 98 25.34 -8.93 26.39
CA ASP A 98 25.33 -9.52 25.04
C ASP A 98 26.12 -8.70 24.01
N PHE A 99 26.58 -7.50 24.39
CA PHE A 99 27.15 -6.52 23.46
C PHE A 99 28.41 -7.04 22.77
N ALA A 100 29.34 -7.64 23.51
CA ALA A 100 30.63 -8.09 22.96
C ALA A 100 30.46 -9.18 21.90
N ASP A 101 29.60 -10.15 22.16
CA ASP A 101 29.32 -11.26 21.23
C ASP A 101 28.58 -10.78 19.98
N ALA A 102 27.60 -9.88 20.15
CA ALA A 102 26.87 -9.25 19.06
C ALA A 102 27.78 -8.40 18.18
N LEU A 103 28.70 -7.62 18.79
CA LEU A 103 29.70 -6.82 18.08
C LEU A 103 30.60 -7.71 17.23
N ALA A 104 31.20 -8.74 17.83
CA ALA A 104 32.09 -9.66 17.12
C ALA A 104 31.36 -10.40 15.98
N SER A 105 30.09 -10.76 16.18
CA SER A 105 29.23 -11.37 15.15
C SER A 105 28.97 -10.41 14.00
N CYS A 106 28.61 -9.15 14.31
CA CYS A 106 28.35 -8.10 13.31
C CYS A 106 29.61 -7.81 12.47
N GLN A 107 30.77 -7.64 13.12
CA GLN A 107 32.05 -7.38 12.46
C GLN A 107 32.49 -8.52 11.53
N ARG A 108 32.31 -9.80 11.93
CA ARG A 108 32.58 -10.96 11.07
C ARG A 108 31.70 -10.96 9.83
N GLU A 109 30.39 -10.73 9.99
CA GLU A 109 29.46 -10.65 8.86
C GLU A 109 29.80 -9.48 7.93
N ALA A 110 30.11 -8.32 8.51
CA ALA A 110 30.48 -7.13 7.76
C ALA A 110 31.75 -7.35 6.93
N THR A 111 32.76 -7.98 7.51
CA THR A 111 34.00 -8.34 6.81
C THR A 111 33.76 -9.33 5.69
N ALA A 112 32.96 -10.37 5.94
CA ALA A 112 32.68 -11.41 4.95
C ALA A 112 31.83 -10.88 3.78
N SER A 113 30.87 -10.02 4.07
CA SER A 113 29.90 -9.53 3.05
C SER A 113 30.34 -8.27 2.32
N PHE A 114 31.10 -7.39 2.98
CA PHE A 114 31.41 -6.05 2.51
C PHE A 114 32.92 -5.71 2.51
N GLY A 115 33.78 -6.61 3.03
CA GLY A 115 35.22 -6.39 3.12
C GLY A 115 35.63 -5.32 4.17
N ASN A 116 34.71 -4.87 5.01
CA ASN A 116 34.95 -3.83 5.99
C ASN A 116 34.28 -4.19 7.32
N ALA A 117 35.08 -4.26 8.41
CA ALA A 117 34.61 -4.59 9.76
C ALA A 117 34.08 -3.36 10.55
N HIS A 118 34.14 -2.16 9.98
CA HIS A 118 33.74 -0.92 10.66
C HIS A 118 32.25 -0.92 10.97
N VAL A 119 31.90 -0.64 12.22
CA VAL A 119 30.50 -0.61 12.69
C VAL A 119 30.18 0.75 13.29
N LEU A 120 28.91 1.08 13.27
CA LEU A 120 28.29 2.15 14.02
C LEU A 120 27.32 1.59 15.06
N ILE A 121 27.04 2.35 16.11
CA ILE A 121 26.08 1.99 17.14
C ILE A 121 25.00 3.06 17.18
N GLU A 122 23.73 2.66 17.18
CA GLU A 122 22.61 3.59 17.29
C GLU A 122 21.63 3.12 18.35
N LYS A 123 20.90 4.07 18.95
CA LYS A 123 19.75 3.75 19.80
C LYS A 123 18.75 2.91 19.03
N TYR A 124 18.32 1.77 19.58
CA TYR A 124 17.24 0.98 19.02
C TYR A 124 15.89 1.55 19.47
N ILE A 125 15.06 1.92 18.51
CA ILE A 125 13.72 2.44 18.75
C ILE A 125 12.75 1.29 18.83
N GLN A 126 12.07 1.13 19.97
CA GLN A 126 11.24 -0.07 20.24
C GLN A 126 9.87 -0.01 19.58
N ARG A 127 9.25 1.18 19.52
CA ARG A 127 7.98 1.43 18.84
C ARG A 127 8.13 2.53 17.81
N PRO A 128 8.84 2.25 16.72
CA PRO A 128 9.18 3.28 15.75
C PRO A 128 7.95 3.69 14.94
N ARG A 129 7.68 4.99 14.90
CA ARG A 129 6.81 5.60 13.89
C ARG A 129 7.67 6.33 12.87
N HIS A 130 7.25 6.22 11.62
CA HIS A 130 7.86 6.96 10.52
C HIS A 130 7.04 8.22 10.28
N ILE A 131 7.58 9.34 10.73
CA ILE A 131 6.97 10.66 10.56
C ILE A 131 7.83 11.44 9.56
N GLU A 132 7.19 12.15 8.66
CA GLU A 132 7.90 12.93 7.67
C GLU A 132 7.27 14.30 7.50
N VAL A 133 8.08 15.31 7.15
CA VAL A 133 7.62 16.67 6.95
C VAL A 133 7.84 17.09 5.50
N GLN A 134 6.76 17.52 4.83
CA GLN A 134 6.85 18.12 3.52
C GLN A 134 7.47 19.52 3.64
N VAL A 135 8.58 19.75 2.96
CA VAL A 135 9.16 21.08 2.82
C VAL A 135 9.07 21.56 1.38
N PHE A 136 9.09 22.86 1.20
CA PHE A 136 9.12 23.48 -0.12
C PHE A 136 9.98 24.74 -0.09
N GLY A 137 10.96 24.83 -0.99
CA GLY A 137 11.86 25.97 -1.13
C GLY A 137 11.77 26.64 -2.49
N ASP A 138 12.09 27.94 -2.56
CA ASP A 138 12.25 28.67 -3.81
C ASP A 138 13.69 29.16 -4.02
N THR A 139 13.95 29.73 -5.20
CA THR A 139 15.27 30.27 -5.54
C THR A 139 15.56 31.64 -4.89
N HIS A 140 14.62 32.19 -4.12
CA HIS A 140 14.74 33.47 -3.39
C HIS A 140 15.12 33.25 -1.92
N GLY A 141 15.31 32.00 -1.48
CA GLY A 141 15.69 31.65 -0.12
C GLY A 141 14.51 31.47 0.83
N ASN A 142 13.28 31.51 0.34
CA ASN A 142 12.11 31.19 1.14
C ASN A 142 11.96 29.67 1.24
N ILE A 143 11.72 29.16 2.46
CA ILE A 143 11.41 27.76 2.72
C ILE A 143 10.25 27.70 3.69
N VAL A 144 9.22 26.92 3.32
CA VAL A 144 8.06 26.61 4.15
C VAL A 144 7.95 25.12 4.40
N HIS A 145 7.26 24.73 5.46
CA HIS A 145 6.76 23.37 5.63
C HIS A 145 5.27 23.31 5.29
N LEU A 146 4.82 22.15 4.82
CA LEU A 146 3.43 21.85 4.51
C LEU A 146 2.90 20.73 5.43
N PHE A 147 3.32 20.80 6.69
CA PHE A 147 3.01 19.87 7.77
C PHE A 147 3.58 18.46 7.58
N GLU A 148 3.26 17.61 8.55
CA GLU A 148 3.76 16.24 8.63
C GLU A 148 2.76 15.22 8.09
N ARG A 149 3.32 14.06 7.75
CA ARG A 149 2.61 12.81 7.43
C ARG A 149 3.09 11.69 8.34
N ASP A 150 2.23 10.72 8.60
CA ASP A 150 2.61 9.43 9.18
C ASP A 150 2.65 8.37 8.08
N CYS A 151 3.79 7.70 7.95
CA CYS A 151 4.05 6.65 6.99
C CYS A 151 4.48 5.35 7.69
N SER A 152 3.99 5.11 8.91
CA SER A 152 4.39 3.97 9.75
C SER A 152 3.88 2.64 9.23
N LEU A 153 2.78 2.61 8.48
CA LEU A 153 2.22 1.38 7.91
C LEU A 153 3.05 0.93 6.71
N GLN A 154 4.03 0.08 7.01
CA GLN A 154 5.02 -0.39 6.05
C GLN A 154 5.09 -1.91 6.03
N ARG A 155 5.40 -2.46 4.87
CA ARG A 155 5.75 -3.86 4.66
C ARG A 155 7.16 -3.94 4.07
N ARG A 156 8.11 -4.54 4.81
CA ARG A 156 9.51 -4.64 4.36
C ARG A 156 10.08 -3.31 3.86
N HIS A 157 9.81 -2.22 4.62
CA HIS A 157 10.19 -0.83 4.31
C HIS A 157 9.43 -0.17 3.13
N GLN A 158 8.46 -0.86 2.52
CA GLN A 158 7.57 -0.28 1.53
C GLN A 158 6.34 0.31 2.24
N LYS A 159 6.09 1.60 2.05
CA LYS A 159 4.91 2.28 2.57
C LYS A 159 3.64 1.69 1.93
N VAL A 160 2.59 1.49 2.73
CA VAL A 160 1.32 0.87 2.31
C VAL A 160 0.15 1.80 2.57
N ILE A 161 0.15 2.47 3.73
CA ILE A 161 -0.82 3.49 4.10
C ILE A 161 -0.05 4.70 4.63
N GLU A 162 -0.45 5.87 4.16
CA GLU A 162 0.03 7.17 4.61
C GLU A 162 -1.13 8.04 5.05
N GLU A 163 -0.94 8.87 6.07
CA GLU A 163 -1.97 9.78 6.54
C GLU A 163 -1.42 11.15 6.99
N ALA A 164 -2.21 12.17 6.83
CA ALA A 164 -1.92 13.54 7.27
C ALA A 164 -3.17 14.15 7.93
N PRO A 165 -2.99 14.83 9.08
CA PRO A 165 -1.80 14.92 9.92
C PRO A 165 -1.49 13.62 10.65
N ALA A 166 -0.29 13.49 11.24
CA ALA A 166 0.10 12.33 12.02
C ALA A 166 -0.77 12.18 13.27
N PRO A 167 -1.47 11.03 13.46
CA PRO A 167 -2.37 10.85 14.59
C PRO A 167 -1.63 10.90 15.92
N GLY A 168 -2.22 11.60 16.90
CA GLY A 168 -1.68 11.70 18.26
C GLY A 168 -0.49 12.65 18.42
N MET A 169 -0.17 13.45 17.40
CA MET A 169 0.82 14.52 17.50
C MET A 169 0.14 15.80 18.02
N ASP A 170 0.64 16.34 19.13
CA ASP A 170 0.20 17.63 19.64
C ASP A 170 0.83 18.80 18.86
N GLU A 171 0.25 19.99 19.00
CA GLU A 171 0.68 21.17 18.25
C GLU A 171 2.11 21.58 18.57
N ALA A 172 2.53 21.51 19.85
CA ALA A 172 3.87 21.90 20.26
C ALA A 172 4.94 20.95 19.67
N THR A 173 4.65 19.65 19.61
CA THR A 173 5.51 18.65 18.97
C THR A 173 5.57 18.89 17.46
N ARG A 174 4.43 19.19 16.81
CA ARG A 174 4.36 19.52 15.38
C ARG A 174 5.19 20.75 15.05
N GLU A 175 5.04 21.85 15.79
CA GLU A 175 5.81 23.08 15.58
C GLU A 175 7.32 22.82 15.65
N GLN A 176 7.78 22.08 16.67
CA GLN A 176 9.19 21.75 16.83
C GLN A 176 9.73 20.88 15.69
N LEU A 177 8.95 19.87 15.30
CA LEU A 177 9.30 18.95 14.21
C LEU A 177 9.38 19.70 12.86
N CYS A 178 8.36 20.49 12.55
CA CYS A 178 8.30 21.27 11.32
C CYS A 178 9.42 22.33 11.27
N ALA A 179 9.73 22.97 12.40
CA ALA A 179 10.87 23.90 12.48
C ALA A 179 12.20 23.19 12.25
N ALA A 180 12.38 21.97 12.76
CA ALA A 180 13.58 21.17 12.51
C ALA A 180 13.70 20.81 11.02
N ALA A 181 12.59 20.46 10.36
CA ALA A 181 12.56 20.16 8.93
C ALA A 181 12.91 21.37 8.06
N VAL A 182 12.36 22.55 8.37
CA VAL A 182 12.74 23.81 7.68
C VAL A 182 14.21 24.12 7.89
N LYS A 183 14.75 23.89 9.10
CA LYS A 183 16.18 24.07 9.40
C LYS A 183 17.06 23.12 8.58
N ALA A 184 16.63 21.86 8.43
CA ALA A 184 17.32 20.86 7.60
C ALA A 184 17.35 21.30 6.12
N ALA A 185 16.22 21.73 5.57
CA ALA A 185 16.15 22.21 4.20
C ALA A 185 17.00 23.47 3.95
N LYS A 186 17.04 24.39 4.90
CA LYS A 186 17.91 25.58 4.84
C LYS A 186 19.39 25.25 4.84
N ALA A 187 19.82 24.21 5.56
CA ALA A 187 21.21 23.82 5.64
C ALA A 187 21.80 23.34 4.29
N VAL A 188 20.97 23.08 3.31
CA VAL A 188 21.36 22.62 1.96
C VAL A 188 20.82 23.52 0.85
N ASP A 189 20.37 24.72 1.16
CA ASP A 189 19.79 25.69 0.20
C ASP A 189 18.75 25.02 -0.71
N TYR A 190 17.80 24.31 -0.10
CA TYR A 190 16.88 23.44 -0.82
C TYR A 190 15.87 24.21 -1.66
N VAL A 191 15.68 23.76 -2.91
CA VAL A 191 14.71 24.33 -3.86
C VAL A 191 13.78 23.23 -4.36
N GLY A 192 12.49 23.53 -4.49
CA GLY A 192 11.44 22.61 -4.90
C GLY A 192 10.83 21.82 -3.75
N ALA A 193 10.07 20.79 -4.10
CA ALA A 193 9.45 19.88 -3.16
C ALA A 193 10.47 18.90 -2.60
N GLY A 194 10.54 18.76 -1.28
CA GLY A 194 11.35 17.77 -0.60
C GLY A 194 10.70 17.29 0.69
N THR A 195 11.17 16.18 1.21
CA THR A 195 10.62 15.59 2.43
C THR A 195 11.74 15.24 3.39
N ILE A 196 11.59 15.68 4.64
CA ILE A 196 12.49 15.31 5.73
C ILE A 196 11.86 14.17 6.50
N GLU A 197 12.49 13.02 6.50
CA GLU A 197 12.01 11.82 7.19
C GLU A 197 12.61 11.72 8.59
N PHE A 198 11.77 11.38 9.55
CA PHE A 198 12.11 11.22 10.96
C PHE A 198 11.62 9.88 11.48
N ILE A 199 12.39 9.31 12.40
CA ILE A 199 11.96 8.19 13.25
C ILE A 199 11.56 8.73 14.61
N ALA A 200 10.38 8.34 15.08
CA ALA A 200 9.88 8.68 16.40
C ALA A 200 9.75 7.43 17.28
N ASP A 201 10.15 7.51 18.54
CA ASP A 201 9.80 6.49 19.53
C ASP A 201 8.44 6.81 20.13
N ALA A 202 7.43 6.04 19.75
CA ALA A 202 6.06 6.21 20.21
C ALA A 202 5.69 5.37 21.43
N SER A 203 6.66 4.88 22.20
CA SER A 203 6.41 4.09 23.41
C SER A 203 5.60 4.85 24.48
N GLU A 204 5.74 6.17 24.51
CA GLU A 204 5.03 7.08 25.41
C GLU A 204 4.22 8.16 24.63
N GLY A 205 3.78 7.84 23.41
CA GLY A 205 3.19 8.81 22.49
C GLY A 205 4.25 9.57 21.68
N LEU A 206 3.80 10.44 20.79
CA LEU A 206 4.71 11.29 20.01
C LEU A 206 5.18 12.47 20.85
N ARG A 207 6.51 12.63 20.97
CA ARG A 207 7.15 13.67 21.77
C ARG A 207 8.33 14.25 21.00
N ALA A 208 8.48 15.55 20.98
CA ALA A 208 9.53 16.23 20.24
C ALA A 208 10.96 15.81 20.64
N ASP A 209 11.18 15.46 21.93
CA ASP A 209 12.47 14.97 22.45
C ASP A 209 12.79 13.52 22.07
N ARG A 210 11.86 12.82 21.36
CA ARG A 210 12.00 11.44 20.90
C ARG A 210 11.73 11.30 19.40
N ILE A 211 12.02 12.32 18.63
CA ILE A 211 11.92 12.33 17.17
C ILE A 211 13.27 12.73 16.59
N TRP A 212 13.80 11.92 15.68
CA TRP A 212 15.15 12.09 15.14
C TRP A 212 15.15 11.99 13.62
N PHE A 213 15.98 12.80 12.99
CA PHE A 213 16.23 12.78 11.55
C PHE A 213 16.72 11.40 11.08
N MET A 214 16.16 10.92 10.00
CA MET A 214 16.58 9.71 9.29
C MET A 214 17.29 10.04 7.99
N GLU A 215 16.56 10.67 7.07
CA GLU A 215 17.05 11.03 5.74
C GLU A 215 16.21 12.16 5.15
N MET A 216 16.67 12.71 4.05
CA MET A 216 15.92 13.64 3.23
C MET A 216 15.71 13.06 1.84
N ASN A 217 14.47 13.01 1.39
CA ASN A 217 14.16 12.73 0.00
C ASN A 217 14.14 14.03 -0.79
N THR A 218 15.10 14.14 -1.72
CA THR A 218 15.33 15.36 -2.50
C THR A 218 14.45 15.42 -3.77
N ARG A 219 13.20 15.07 -3.61
CA ARG A 219 12.19 14.97 -4.67
C ARG A 219 10.77 15.08 -4.12
N LEU A 220 9.80 15.21 -5.01
CA LEU A 220 8.41 14.94 -4.67
C LEU A 220 8.23 13.47 -4.27
N GLN A 221 7.43 13.18 -3.26
CA GLN A 221 7.14 11.81 -2.85
C GLN A 221 5.81 11.30 -3.41
N VAL A 222 5.66 9.97 -3.42
CA VAL A 222 4.44 9.28 -3.90
C VAL A 222 3.23 9.72 -3.08
N GLU A 223 3.41 9.86 -1.76
CA GLU A 223 2.40 10.18 -0.75
C GLU A 223 2.07 11.68 -0.58
N HIS A 224 2.59 12.55 -1.46
CA HIS A 224 2.27 13.98 -1.43
C HIS A 224 0.76 14.30 -1.48
N PRO A 225 -0.11 13.45 -2.06
CA PRO A 225 -1.55 13.78 -2.14
C PRO A 225 -2.23 13.93 -0.78
N VAL A 226 -1.80 13.25 0.29
CA VAL A 226 -2.41 13.47 1.61
C VAL A 226 -2.12 14.88 2.13
N THR A 227 -0.94 15.43 1.84
CA THR A 227 -0.61 16.83 2.12
C THR A 227 -1.46 17.79 1.28
N GLU A 228 -1.60 17.52 -0.02
CA GLU A 228 -2.45 18.34 -0.90
C GLU A 228 -3.90 18.35 -0.43
N MET A 229 -4.45 17.21 -0.01
CA MET A 229 -5.83 17.11 0.47
C MET A 229 -6.09 17.88 1.78
N VAL A 230 -5.12 17.95 2.69
CA VAL A 230 -5.30 18.70 3.95
C VAL A 230 -4.94 20.18 3.82
N THR A 231 -4.11 20.56 2.84
CA THR A 231 -3.72 21.97 2.61
C THR A 231 -4.52 22.65 1.50
N GLY A 232 -5.08 21.88 0.57
CA GLY A 232 -5.74 22.41 -0.63
C GLY A 232 -4.76 22.97 -1.66
N LEU A 233 -3.49 22.59 -1.59
CA LEU A 233 -2.42 23.04 -2.49
C LEU A 233 -2.14 21.99 -3.57
N ASP A 234 -1.59 22.43 -4.70
CA ASP A 234 -1.04 21.57 -5.75
C ASP A 234 0.50 21.69 -5.76
N LEU A 235 1.18 20.64 -5.28
CA LEU A 235 2.63 20.66 -5.13
C LEU A 235 3.35 20.60 -6.48
N VAL A 236 2.75 19.98 -7.48
CA VAL A 236 3.31 19.93 -8.83
C VAL A 236 3.20 21.30 -9.51
N GLU A 237 2.09 21.99 -9.34
CA GLU A 237 1.96 23.39 -9.78
C GLU A 237 3.04 24.26 -9.12
N TRP A 238 3.24 24.12 -7.81
CA TRP A 238 4.28 24.87 -7.09
C TRP A 238 5.68 24.56 -7.62
N GLN A 239 5.97 23.28 -7.92
CA GLN A 239 7.26 22.91 -8.52
C GLN A 239 7.50 23.60 -9.86
N LEU A 240 6.48 23.68 -10.71
CA LEU A 240 6.57 24.35 -12.02
C LEU A 240 6.73 25.87 -11.88
N ARG A 241 6.01 26.50 -10.94
CA ARG A 241 6.13 27.94 -10.65
C ARG A 241 7.53 28.30 -10.14
N VAL A 242 8.04 27.55 -9.15
CA VAL A 242 9.38 27.76 -8.61
C VAL A 242 10.45 27.53 -9.68
N ALA A 243 10.32 26.50 -10.51
CA ALA A 243 11.22 26.26 -11.63
C ALA A 243 11.19 27.38 -12.68
N ALA A 244 10.05 28.07 -12.83
CA ALA A 244 9.92 29.27 -13.66
C ALA A 244 10.52 30.54 -13.02
N GLY A 245 11.03 30.45 -11.79
CA GLY A 245 11.66 31.56 -11.05
C GLY A 245 10.69 32.37 -10.20
N GLU A 246 9.45 31.91 -10.02
CA GLU A 246 8.48 32.58 -9.14
C GLU A 246 8.82 32.31 -7.66
N PRO A 247 8.53 33.25 -6.75
CA PRO A 247 8.58 32.99 -5.31
C PRO A 247 7.49 32.02 -4.89
N LEU A 248 7.63 31.46 -3.68
CA LEU A 248 6.57 30.62 -3.09
C LEU A 248 5.23 31.36 -3.08
N PRO A 249 4.12 30.68 -3.49
CA PRO A 249 2.80 31.32 -3.56
C PRO A 249 2.24 31.74 -2.20
N LEU A 250 2.67 31.13 -1.10
CA LEU A 250 2.20 31.40 0.26
C LEU A 250 3.36 31.56 1.23
N ALA A 251 3.20 32.45 2.21
CA ALA A 251 4.04 32.49 3.39
C ALA A 251 3.62 31.37 4.37
N GLN A 252 4.52 30.98 5.30
CA GLN A 252 4.24 29.91 6.26
C GLN A 252 2.95 30.10 7.06
N ALA A 253 2.66 31.33 7.47
CA ALA A 253 1.47 31.64 8.27
C ALA A 253 0.14 31.50 7.49
N ASP A 254 0.21 31.47 6.16
CA ASP A 254 -0.97 31.39 5.29
C ASP A 254 -1.24 29.96 4.80
N VAL A 255 -0.35 29.00 5.11
CA VAL A 255 -0.54 27.59 4.73
C VAL A 255 -1.67 26.99 5.58
N PRO A 256 -2.79 26.58 4.96
CA PRO A 256 -3.89 26.01 5.72
C PRO A 256 -3.63 24.53 6.07
N GLN A 257 -4.26 24.05 7.15
CA GLN A 257 -4.37 22.63 7.47
C GLN A 257 -5.81 22.33 7.89
N ARG A 258 -6.48 21.42 7.17
CA ARG A 258 -7.91 21.13 7.39
C ARG A 258 -8.20 19.63 7.28
N GLY A 259 -8.91 19.11 8.28
CA GLY A 259 -9.39 17.74 8.26
C GLY A 259 -8.27 16.71 8.37
N HIS A 260 -8.50 15.55 7.78
CA HIS A 260 -7.60 14.41 7.79
C HIS A 260 -7.66 13.68 6.44
N ALA A 261 -6.52 13.34 5.88
CA ALA A 261 -6.42 12.57 4.64
C ALA A 261 -5.69 11.25 4.87
N ILE A 262 -6.11 10.21 4.17
CA ILE A 262 -5.50 8.88 4.18
C ILE A 262 -5.28 8.46 2.74
N GLU A 263 -4.08 8.00 2.41
CA GLU A 263 -3.73 7.37 1.14
C GLU A 263 -3.46 5.89 1.36
N VAL A 264 -3.88 5.06 0.41
CA VAL A 264 -3.47 3.66 0.32
C VAL A 264 -2.90 3.38 -1.06
N ARG A 265 -1.86 2.53 -1.11
CA ARG A 265 -1.23 2.12 -2.36
C ARG A 265 -1.78 0.78 -2.81
N LEU A 266 -2.39 0.78 -4.00
CA LEU A 266 -2.90 -0.43 -4.62
C LEU A 266 -1.82 -1.03 -5.51
N TYR A 267 -1.44 -2.27 -5.20
CA TYR A 267 -0.40 -3.01 -5.90
C TYR A 267 -0.95 -4.28 -6.55
N ALA A 268 -0.40 -4.62 -7.72
CA ALA A 268 -0.53 -5.94 -8.32
C ALA A 268 0.41 -6.91 -7.60
N GLU A 269 0.06 -7.31 -6.38
CA GLU A 269 0.81 -8.21 -5.51
C GLU A 269 -0.14 -9.22 -4.88
N ASP A 270 0.36 -10.41 -4.59
CA ASP A 270 -0.39 -11.44 -3.87
C ASP A 270 -0.04 -11.43 -2.38
N PRO A 271 -0.89 -10.85 -1.49
CA PRO A 271 -0.65 -10.82 -0.06
C PRO A 271 -0.56 -12.20 0.58
N GLU A 272 -1.34 -13.17 0.11
CA GLU A 272 -1.38 -14.54 0.64
C GLU A 272 -0.12 -15.33 0.26
N ALA A 273 0.49 -15.02 -0.88
CA ALA A 273 1.78 -15.55 -1.32
C ALA A 273 2.98 -14.70 -0.87
N GLY A 274 2.84 -13.94 0.23
CA GLY A 274 3.92 -13.11 0.78
C GLY A 274 4.22 -11.86 -0.05
N PHE A 275 3.21 -11.33 -0.74
CA PHE A 275 3.28 -10.13 -1.57
C PHE A 275 4.21 -10.29 -2.78
N LEU A 276 4.17 -11.44 -3.41
CA LEU A 276 4.85 -11.59 -4.69
C LEU A 276 4.18 -10.71 -5.74
N PRO A 277 4.97 -9.95 -6.52
CA PRO A 277 4.42 -9.12 -7.57
C PRO A 277 3.76 -9.98 -8.65
N GLY A 278 2.55 -9.58 -9.06
CA GLY A 278 1.80 -10.18 -10.15
C GLY A 278 2.00 -9.41 -11.45
N SER A 279 1.86 -10.11 -12.56
CA SER A 279 1.79 -9.51 -13.89
C SER A 279 0.62 -10.12 -14.65
N GLY A 280 0.01 -9.35 -15.55
CA GLY A 280 -1.13 -9.82 -16.32
C GLY A 280 -1.95 -8.67 -16.87
N LYS A 281 -2.99 -9.02 -17.59
CA LYS A 281 -3.93 -8.04 -18.15
C LYS A 281 -4.99 -7.69 -17.10
N LEU A 282 -5.28 -6.42 -16.97
CA LEU A 282 -6.39 -5.91 -16.16
C LEU A 282 -7.71 -6.15 -16.93
N GLU A 283 -8.29 -7.34 -16.77
CA GLU A 283 -9.53 -7.72 -17.47
C GLU A 283 -10.73 -6.91 -16.97
N ARG A 284 -10.68 -6.56 -15.69
CA ARG A 284 -11.61 -5.62 -15.07
C ARG A 284 -10.85 -4.68 -14.16
N LEU A 285 -11.10 -3.38 -14.32
CA LEU A 285 -10.64 -2.33 -13.41
C LEU A 285 -11.79 -1.35 -13.20
N LYS A 286 -12.62 -1.60 -12.18
CA LYS A 286 -13.61 -0.64 -11.71
C LYS A 286 -13.01 0.14 -10.55
N LEU A 287 -12.93 1.44 -10.70
CA LEU A 287 -12.45 2.39 -9.70
C LEU A 287 -13.64 2.98 -8.95
N PRO A 288 -13.48 3.37 -7.66
CA PRO A 288 -14.47 4.14 -6.95
C PRO A 288 -14.70 5.50 -7.65
N THR A 289 -15.88 6.08 -7.44
CA THR A 289 -16.19 7.38 -8.02
C THR A 289 -15.36 8.47 -7.32
N ALA A 290 -14.54 9.17 -8.10
CA ALA A 290 -13.79 10.32 -7.61
C ALA A 290 -14.72 11.53 -7.40
N ASP A 291 -14.48 12.27 -6.32
CA ASP A 291 -15.16 13.52 -5.99
C ASP A 291 -14.20 14.48 -5.25
N ALA A 292 -14.74 15.54 -4.63
CA ALA A 292 -13.92 16.50 -3.87
C ALA A 292 -13.20 15.87 -2.65
N HIS A 293 -13.55 14.66 -2.26
CA HIS A 293 -13.06 13.97 -1.05
C HIS A 293 -12.49 12.57 -1.32
N VAL A 294 -12.62 12.09 -2.55
CA VAL A 294 -12.07 10.81 -3.02
C VAL A 294 -11.28 11.10 -4.28
N ARG A 295 -9.97 10.96 -4.20
CA ARG A 295 -9.02 11.16 -5.30
C ARG A 295 -8.41 9.82 -5.70
N LEU A 296 -8.22 9.65 -6.99
CA LEU A 296 -7.57 8.49 -7.60
C LEU A 296 -6.45 8.96 -8.50
N ASP A 297 -5.24 8.49 -8.21
CA ASP A 297 -4.08 8.66 -9.07
C ASP A 297 -3.72 7.29 -9.64
N SER A 298 -4.11 7.04 -10.90
CA SER A 298 -3.88 5.77 -11.59
C SER A 298 -2.98 5.96 -12.79
N GLY A 299 -2.04 5.02 -12.96
CA GLY A 299 -1.18 4.94 -14.15
C GLY A 299 -1.68 3.95 -15.20
N VAL A 300 -2.82 3.28 -14.94
CA VAL A 300 -3.36 2.22 -15.79
C VAL A 300 -4.87 2.37 -15.96
N VAL A 301 -5.40 1.76 -17.02
CA VAL A 301 -6.83 1.66 -17.31
C VAL A 301 -7.23 0.21 -17.53
N GLU A 302 -8.54 -0.08 -17.53
CA GLU A 302 -9.06 -1.40 -17.87
C GLU A 302 -8.56 -1.84 -19.24
N GLY A 303 -8.05 -3.05 -19.34
CA GLY A 303 -7.45 -3.61 -20.54
C GLY A 303 -5.93 -3.48 -20.67
N ASP A 304 -5.30 -2.64 -19.84
CA ASP A 304 -3.83 -2.52 -19.78
C ASP A 304 -3.19 -3.78 -19.20
N THR A 305 -1.89 -3.91 -19.44
CA THR A 305 -1.07 -5.01 -18.90
C THR A 305 -0.10 -4.50 -17.85
N VAL A 306 -0.20 -5.03 -16.63
CA VAL A 306 0.82 -4.84 -15.60
C VAL A 306 2.01 -5.73 -15.95
N THR A 307 3.20 -5.13 -16.02
CA THR A 307 4.44 -5.82 -16.44
C THR A 307 5.42 -5.93 -15.29
N ILE A 308 6.38 -6.86 -15.42
CA ILE A 308 7.47 -7.05 -14.45
C ILE A 308 8.59 -5.99 -14.58
N PHE A 309 8.52 -5.08 -15.55
CA PHE A 309 9.59 -4.12 -15.84
C PHE A 309 9.49 -2.83 -15.03
N TYR A 310 8.34 -2.56 -14.44
CA TYR A 310 8.06 -1.38 -13.64
C TYR A 310 7.51 -1.75 -12.28
N ASP A 311 7.34 -0.76 -11.41
CA ASP A 311 6.68 -0.92 -10.12
C ASP A 311 5.26 -1.49 -10.32
N PRO A 312 4.84 -2.51 -9.55
CA PRO A 312 3.52 -3.12 -9.68
C PRO A 312 2.38 -2.25 -9.14
N MET A 313 2.61 -1.00 -8.80
CA MET A 313 1.58 -0.08 -8.30
C MET A 313 0.54 0.21 -9.39
N ILE A 314 -0.72 -0.17 -9.13
CA ILE A 314 -1.86 0.03 -10.03
C ILE A 314 -2.37 1.47 -9.88
N ALA A 315 -2.59 1.89 -8.64
CA ALA A 315 -3.15 3.19 -8.33
C ALA A 315 -2.86 3.59 -6.87
N LYS A 316 -3.10 4.88 -6.59
CA LYS A 316 -3.24 5.40 -5.21
C LYS A 316 -4.69 5.82 -5.03
N LEU A 317 -5.27 5.43 -3.91
CA LEU A 317 -6.58 5.90 -3.46
C LEU A 317 -6.38 6.82 -2.27
N ILE A 318 -6.80 8.07 -2.40
CA ILE A 318 -6.67 9.09 -1.38
C ILE A 318 -8.07 9.55 -0.99
N VAL A 319 -8.33 9.63 0.31
CA VAL A 319 -9.59 10.15 0.84
C VAL A 319 -9.36 11.25 1.86
N TRP A 320 -10.31 12.18 1.92
CA TRP A 320 -10.31 13.24 2.91
C TRP A 320 -11.57 13.18 3.78
N GLY A 321 -11.44 13.48 5.06
CA GLY A 321 -12.53 13.63 6.02
C GLY A 321 -12.34 14.84 6.91
N THR A 322 -13.41 15.31 7.56
CA THR A 322 -13.35 16.40 8.56
C THR A 322 -12.49 16.02 9.77
N ASP A 323 -12.35 14.73 9.99
CA ASP A 323 -11.51 14.10 11.00
C ASP A 323 -11.08 12.70 10.53
N ARG A 324 -10.21 12.04 11.31
CA ARG A 324 -9.67 10.72 10.99
C ARG A 324 -10.75 9.63 10.90
N ALA A 325 -11.75 9.66 11.79
CA ALA A 325 -12.82 8.65 11.78
C ALA A 325 -13.66 8.75 10.50
N HIS A 326 -13.95 9.98 10.05
CA HIS A 326 -14.65 10.22 8.78
C HIS A 326 -13.80 9.81 7.58
N ALA A 327 -12.48 10.09 7.58
CA ALA A 327 -11.58 9.64 6.54
C ALA A 327 -11.51 8.10 6.46
N LEU A 328 -11.42 7.40 7.61
CA LEU A 328 -11.43 5.93 7.68
C LEU A 328 -12.72 5.33 7.12
N ALA A 329 -13.88 5.88 7.50
CA ALA A 329 -15.17 5.41 7.00
C ALA A 329 -15.26 5.56 5.47
N ARG A 330 -14.77 6.69 4.94
CA ARG A 330 -14.71 6.95 3.50
C ARG A 330 -13.72 6.03 2.78
N MET A 331 -12.55 5.78 3.36
CA MET A 331 -11.58 4.83 2.80
C MET A 331 -12.16 3.42 2.70
N HIS A 332 -12.84 2.98 3.75
CA HIS A 332 -13.50 1.67 3.76
C HIS A 332 -14.57 1.56 2.67
N ALA A 333 -15.40 2.59 2.51
CA ALA A 333 -16.43 2.62 1.46
C ALA A 333 -15.81 2.64 0.05
N ALA A 334 -14.74 3.43 -0.16
CA ALA A 334 -14.08 3.54 -1.45
C ALA A 334 -13.36 2.22 -1.85
N LEU A 335 -12.71 1.54 -0.89
CA LEU A 335 -12.09 0.23 -1.15
C LEU A 335 -13.12 -0.84 -1.53
N ALA A 336 -14.33 -0.78 -0.96
CA ALA A 336 -15.42 -1.71 -1.29
C ALA A 336 -15.90 -1.58 -2.75
N ASP A 337 -15.71 -0.42 -3.37
CA ASP A 337 -16.06 -0.17 -4.77
C ASP A 337 -14.93 -0.50 -5.77
N PHE A 338 -13.77 -0.91 -5.27
CA PHE A 338 -12.63 -1.27 -6.12
C PHE A 338 -12.74 -2.72 -6.60
N HIS A 339 -12.88 -2.94 -7.92
CA HIS A 339 -12.93 -4.28 -8.49
C HIS A 339 -11.78 -4.47 -9.48
N ILE A 340 -10.90 -5.43 -9.19
CA ILE A 340 -9.74 -5.77 -10.04
C ILE A 340 -9.82 -7.27 -10.38
N VAL A 341 -9.76 -7.60 -11.68
CA VAL A 341 -9.71 -8.97 -12.18
C VAL A 341 -8.59 -9.08 -13.22
N GLY A 342 -7.90 -10.22 -13.23
CA GLY A 342 -6.82 -10.55 -14.16
C GLY A 342 -5.42 -10.49 -13.56
N VAL A 343 -5.25 -9.81 -12.40
CA VAL A 343 -4.00 -9.80 -11.64
C VAL A 343 -4.30 -9.98 -10.15
N ALA A 344 -3.39 -10.64 -9.43
CA ALA A 344 -3.40 -10.63 -7.97
C ALA A 344 -3.24 -9.18 -7.48
N ASN A 345 -3.92 -8.81 -6.39
CA ASN A 345 -3.89 -7.45 -5.87
C ASN A 345 -4.08 -7.41 -4.35
N ASN A 346 -3.77 -6.27 -3.75
CA ASN A 346 -3.78 -6.10 -2.30
C ASN A 346 -5.06 -5.43 -1.75
N VAL A 347 -6.14 -5.29 -2.52
CA VAL A 347 -7.37 -4.57 -2.10
C VAL A 347 -7.97 -5.18 -0.84
N ASP A 348 -8.13 -6.50 -0.78
CA ASP A 348 -8.71 -7.19 0.39
C ASP A 348 -7.83 -7.04 1.63
N PHE A 349 -6.51 -7.07 1.46
CA PHE A 349 -5.55 -6.82 2.54
C PHE A 349 -5.69 -5.37 3.06
N LEU A 350 -5.75 -4.38 2.18
CA LEU A 350 -5.96 -2.98 2.54
C LEU A 350 -7.29 -2.77 3.27
N SER A 351 -8.37 -3.41 2.82
CA SER A 351 -9.68 -3.35 3.47
C SER A 351 -9.62 -3.91 4.90
N ARG A 352 -8.94 -5.05 5.10
CA ARG A 352 -8.71 -5.63 6.43
C ARG A 352 -7.84 -4.73 7.31
N LEU A 353 -6.81 -4.09 6.74
CA LEU A 353 -5.92 -3.20 7.46
C LEU A 353 -6.62 -1.92 7.91
N VAL A 354 -7.40 -1.29 7.03
CA VAL A 354 -8.20 -0.10 7.36
C VAL A 354 -9.27 -0.40 8.43
N ALA A 355 -9.87 -1.60 8.39
CA ALA A 355 -10.84 -2.06 9.39
C ALA A 355 -10.20 -2.57 10.69
N ASN A 356 -8.86 -2.68 10.77
CA ASN A 356 -8.17 -3.20 11.95
C ASN A 356 -8.35 -2.27 13.16
N PRO A 357 -8.77 -2.78 14.33
CA PRO A 357 -9.00 -1.96 15.51
C PRO A 357 -7.76 -1.19 16.00
N SER A 358 -6.56 -1.77 15.88
CA SER A 358 -5.32 -1.07 16.27
C SER A 358 -5.03 0.11 15.35
N PHE A 359 -5.28 -0.04 14.03
CA PHE A 359 -5.20 1.06 13.08
C PHE A 359 -6.26 2.14 13.37
N ALA A 360 -7.51 1.73 13.59
CA ALA A 360 -8.60 2.67 13.89
C ALA A 360 -8.31 3.51 15.16
N ARG A 361 -7.69 2.92 16.18
CA ARG A 361 -7.28 3.62 17.42
C ARG A 361 -5.97 4.38 17.32
N ALA A 362 -5.35 4.42 16.13
CA ALA A 362 -4.04 5.05 15.92
C ALA A 362 -2.89 4.45 16.77
N GLU A 363 -2.94 3.16 17.06
CA GLU A 363 -1.87 2.40 17.73
C GLU A 363 -0.77 2.05 16.71
N LEU A 364 -0.21 3.09 16.07
CA LEU A 364 0.67 2.97 14.93
C LEU A 364 2.13 2.73 15.34
N ASP A 365 2.77 1.84 14.63
CA ASP A 365 4.22 1.67 14.54
C ASP A 365 4.57 0.81 13.31
N THR A 366 5.83 0.75 12.92
CA THR A 366 6.27 -0.02 11.72
C THR A 366 6.09 -1.53 11.88
N GLY A 367 5.82 -2.03 13.07
CA GLY A 367 5.56 -3.44 13.37
C GLY A 367 4.07 -3.82 13.40
N LEU A 368 3.13 -2.89 13.15
CA LEU A 368 1.70 -3.14 13.28
C LEU A 368 1.23 -4.30 12.40
N ILE A 369 1.64 -4.34 11.13
CA ILE A 369 1.23 -5.39 10.18
C ILE A 369 1.63 -6.78 10.69
N GLU A 370 2.86 -6.91 11.20
CA GLU A 370 3.33 -8.20 11.70
C GLU A 370 2.65 -8.56 13.04
N ARG A 371 2.44 -7.61 13.91
CA ARG A 371 1.73 -7.81 15.19
C ARG A 371 0.27 -8.25 14.99
N GLU A 372 -0.40 -7.69 14.00
CA GLU A 372 -1.80 -7.99 13.68
C GLU A 372 -1.95 -9.07 12.59
N ARG A 373 -0.88 -9.81 12.28
CA ARG A 373 -0.81 -10.77 11.20
C ARG A 373 -2.00 -11.75 11.18
N ALA A 374 -2.37 -12.30 12.34
CA ALA A 374 -3.48 -13.26 12.43
C ALA A 374 -4.84 -12.68 12.02
N ARG A 375 -5.04 -11.36 12.19
CA ARG A 375 -6.26 -10.66 11.74
C ARG A 375 -6.20 -10.23 10.29
N LEU A 376 -5.00 -9.87 9.83
CA LEU A 376 -4.79 -9.40 8.46
C LEU A 376 -4.75 -10.54 7.45
N PHE A 377 -4.32 -11.72 7.88
CA PHE A 377 -4.26 -12.95 7.09
C PHE A 377 -5.03 -14.05 7.84
N PRO A 378 -6.36 -13.94 7.94
CA PRO A 378 -7.16 -14.96 8.61
C PRO A 378 -7.04 -16.28 7.86
N GLU A 379 -6.99 -17.39 8.61
CA GLU A 379 -7.18 -18.70 8.02
C GLU A 379 -8.50 -18.69 7.20
N PRO A 380 -8.54 -19.39 6.06
CA PRO A 380 -9.77 -19.48 5.28
C PRO A 380 -10.91 -19.92 6.20
N ASP A 381 -11.99 -19.09 6.30
CA ASP A 381 -13.11 -19.38 7.20
C ASP A 381 -13.59 -20.81 7.08
N VAL A 382 -13.86 -21.45 8.19
CA VAL A 382 -14.40 -22.82 8.27
C VAL A 382 -15.86 -22.86 7.78
N GLU A 383 -16.54 -21.71 7.78
CA GLU A 383 -17.92 -21.54 7.32
C GLU A 383 -18.00 -21.50 5.80
N GLY A 384 -18.15 -22.52 5.10
CA GLY A 384 -18.31 -22.66 3.66
C GLY A 384 -18.62 -21.39 2.82
N VAL A 385 -18.76 -21.52 1.54
CA VAL A 385 -19.18 -20.40 0.68
C VAL A 385 -20.68 -20.14 0.93
N PRO A 386 -21.10 -18.91 1.29
CA PRO A 386 -22.51 -18.60 1.45
C PRO A 386 -23.32 -18.92 0.18
N ASP A 387 -24.49 -19.51 0.34
CA ASP A 387 -25.36 -19.90 -0.78
C ASP A 387 -25.74 -18.71 -1.68
N GLU A 388 -25.77 -17.51 -1.12
CA GLU A 388 -26.00 -16.29 -1.86
C GLU A 388 -24.89 -16.02 -2.91
N LEU A 389 -23.62 -16.28 -2.59
CA LEU A 389 -22.52 -16.15 -3.55
C LEU A 389 -22.59 -17.23 -4.63
N LEU A 390 -22.99 -18.45 -4.27
CA LEU A 390 -23.26 -19.51 -5.23
C LEU A 390 -24.41 -19.12 -6.16
N ALA A 391 -25.47 -18.50 -5.61
CA ALA A 391 -26.59 -18.02 -6.38
C ALA A 391 -26.20 -16.94 -7.41
N PHE A 392 -25.31 -16.00 -7.04
CA PHE A 392 -24.75 -15.01 -7.98
C PHE A 392 -23.92 -15.66 -9.07
N ALA A 393 -23.06 -16.61 -8.74
CA ALA A 393 -22.26 -17.35 -9.70
C ALA A 393 -23.14 -18.12 -10.69
N CYS A 394 -24.14 -18.82 -10.19
CA CYS A 394 -25.15 -19.51 -11.03
C CYS A 394 -25.92 -18.53 -11.92
N ALA A 395 -26.36 -17.39 -11.37
CA ALA A 395 -27.05 -16.36 -12.13
C ALA A 395 -26.19 -15.82 -13.28
N ARG A 396 -24.87 -15.61 -13.07
CA ARG A 396 -23.97 -15.18 -14.14
C ARG A 396 -23.88 -16.22 -15.26
N VAL A 397 -23.72 -17.50 -14.94
CA VAL A 397 -23.69 -18.57 -15.91
C VAL A 397 -24.99 -18.60 -16.75
N LEU A 398 -26.13 -18.50 -16.08
CA LEU A 398 -27.45 -18.50 -16.75
C LEU A 398 -27.63 -17.27 -17.68
N VAL A 399 -27.14 -16.09 -17.25
CA VAL A 399 -27.21 -14.87 -18.08
C VAL A 399 -26.32 -15.00 -19.30
N ASP A 400 -25.10 -15.52 -19.15
CA ASP A 400 -24.17 -15.70 -20.27
C ASP A 400 -24.71 -16.69 -21.30
N GLU A 401 -25.29 -17.79 -20.84
CA GLU A 401 -25.92 -18.79 -21.69
C GLU A 401 -27.15 -18.22 -22.43
N ALA A 402 -27.99 -17.45 -21.73
CA ALA A 402 -29.13 -16.79 -22.34
C ALA A 402 -28.73 -15.76 -23.41
N ALA A 403 -27.60 -15.02 -23.18
CA ALA A 403 -27.08 -14.09 -24.15
C ALA A 403 -26.51 -14.78 -25.40
N GLY A 404 -25.98 -16.01 -25.26
CA GLY A 404 -25.49 -16.84 -26.35
C GLY A 404 -26.61 -17.59 -27.12
N ALA A 405 -27.84 -17.62 -26.60
CA ALA A 405 -28.96 -18.29 -27.23
C ALA A 405 -29.40 -17.52 -28.49
N GLY A 406 -29.44 -18.19 -29.63
CA GLY A 406 -29.95 -17.64 -30.91
C GLY A 406 -31.47 -17.66 -31.01
N ALA A 407 -31.98 -17.17 -32.15
CA ALA A 407 -33.40 -17.26 -32.46
C ALA A 407 -33.87 -18.70 -32.79
N ASP A 408 -32.97 -19.65 -32.94
CA ASP A 408 -33.25 -21.05 -33.18
C ASP A 408 -33.78 -21.71 -31.89
N PRO A 409 -34.97 -22.34 -31.93
CA PRO A 409 -35.52 -23.06 -30.79
C PRO A 409 -34.59 -24.11 -30.18
N TRP A 410 -33.65 -24.66 -30.95
CA TRP A 410 -32.69 -25.66 -30.50
C TRP A 410 -31.54 -25.08 -29.66
N THR A 411 -31.36 -23.77 -29.73
CA THR A 411 -30.35 -23.03 -28.91
C THR A 411 -30.97 -22.43 -27.65
N ALA A 412 -32.29 -22.62 -27.43
CA ALA A 412 -32.99 -22.06 -26.29
C ALA A 412 -32.57 -22.72 -24.97
N ALA A 413 -32.00 -21.90 -24.04
CA ALA A 413 -31.46 -22.35 -22.75
C ALA A 413 -32.52 -22.41 -21.62
N HIS A 414 -33.81 -22.57 -21.95
CA HIS A 414 -34.90 -22.54 -20.97
C HIS A 414 -35.19 -23.87 -20.25
N GLY A 415 -34.43 -24.92 -20.56
CA GLY A 415 -34.53 -26.20 -19.87
C GLY A 415 -35.89 -26.91 -19.96
N TRP A 416 -36.74 -26.57 -20.96
CA TRP A 416 -38.11 -27.09 -21.08
C TRP A 416 -38.18 -28.62 -21.14
N ARG A 417 -39.11 -29.22 -20.37
CA ARG A 417 -39.44 -30.64 -20.34
C ARG A 417 -40.97 -30.81 -20.32
N LEU A 418 -41.46 -31.88 -20.94
CA LEU A 418 -42.91 -32.09 -21.10
C LEU A 418 -43.64 -32.36 -19.78
N ASN A 419 -43.07 -33.17 -18.89
CA ASN A 419 -43.76 -33.65 -17.69
C ASN A 419 -43.01 -33.46 -16.37
N THR A 420 -41.77 -32.91 -16.41
CA THR A 420 -40.93 -32.73 -15.23
C THR A 420 -40.16 -31.44 -15.38
N ASN A 421 -39.68 -30.86 -14.28
CA ASN A 421 -38.72 -29.80 -14.32
C ASN A 421 -37.32 -30.34 -14.70
N TYR A 422 -36.56 -29.53 -15.42
CA TYR A 422 -35.17 -29.88 -15.75
C TYR A 422 -34.27 -29.53 -14.56
N MET A 423 -33.43 -30.47 -14.19
CA MET A 423 -32.39 -30.29 -13.17
C MET A 423 -31.05 -30.27 -13.84
N ARG A 424 -30.20 -29.36 -13.41
CA ARG A 424 -28.79 -29.23 -13.86
C ARG A 424 -27.88 -28.96 -12.69
N THR A 425 -26.80 -29.72 -12.57
CA THR A 425 -25.76 -29.45 -11.58
C THR A 425 -24.69 -28.53 -12.17
N LEU A 426 -24.38 -27.45 -11.46
CA LEU A 426 -23.20 -26.63 -11.67
C LEU A 426 -22.19 -26.93 -10.57
N THR A 427 -21.01 -27.41 -10.94
CA THR A 427 -19.92 -27.66 -10.01
C THR A 427 -19.05 -26.42 -9.94
N LEU A 428 -19.01 -25.77 -8.77
CA LEU A 428 -18.25 -24.57 -8.49
C LEU A 428 -17.13 -24.91 -7.51
N LYS A 429 -15.89 -24.54 -7.85
CA LYS A 429 -14.73 -24.74 -6.97
C LYS A 429 -14.32 -23.41 -6.35
N SER A 430 -14.24 -23.37 -5.03
CA SER A 430 -13.66 -22.28 -4.26
C SER A 430 -12.29 -22.69 -3.70
N ALA A 431 -11.58 -21.75 -3.06
CA ALA A 431 -10.37 -22.06 -2.30
C ALA A 431 -10.61 -23.11 -1.17
N ARG A 432 -11.86 -23.36 -0.80
CA ARG A 432 -12.28 -24.21 0.33
C ARG A 432 -12.82 -25.58 -0.06
N GLY A 433 -13.12 -25.78 -1.32
CA GLY A 433 -13.68 -27.03 -1.80
C GLY A 433 -14.55 -26.88 -3.02
N VAL A 434 -15.21 -27.97 -3.33
CA VAL A 434 -16.11 -28.11 -4.45
C VAL A 434 -17.55 -28.02 -3.94
N HIS A 435 -18.40 -27.27 -4.64
CA HIS A 435 -19.79 -27.02 -4.34
C HIS A 435 -20.61 -27.47 -5.54
N ASP A 436 -21.34 -28.56 -5.38
CA ASP A 436 -22.33 -28.99 -6.38
C ASP A 436 -23.66 -28.31 -6.11
N VAL A 437 -24.03 -27.43 -7.03
CA VAL A 437 -25.27 -26.65 -6.96
C VAL A 437 -26.24 -27.16 -8.00
N ASP A 438 -27.36 -27.74 -7.56
CA ASP A 438 -28.42 -28.17 -8.46
C ASP A 438 -29.40 -27.03 -8.74
N LEU A 439 -29.58 -26.72 -10.01
CA LEU A 439 -30.52 -25.74 -10.50
C LEU A 439 -31.72 -26.43 -11.12
N GLU A 440 -32.87 -26.28 -10.51
CA GLU A 440 -34.16 -26.70 -11.06
C GLU A 440 -34.77 -25.58 -11.89
N TYR A 441 -35.06 -25.85 -13.16
CA TYR A 441 -35.69 -24.90 -14.07
C TYR A 441 -37.21 -24.93 -13.85
N ALA A 442 -37.71 -23.98 -13.08
CA ALA A 442 -39.12 -23.84 -12.77
C ALA A 442 -39.82 -22.88 -13.75
N ARG A 443 -41.17 -22.84 -13.70
CA ARG A 443 -41.96 -22.01 -14.60
C ARG A 443 -41.67 -20.51 -14.50
N ASP A 444 -41.39 -20.05 -13.29
CA ASP A 444 -41.21 -18.60 -12.98
C ASP A 444 -39.78 -18.26 -12.54
N GLY A 445 -38.79 -19.02 -13.00
CA GLY A 445 -37.37 -18.82 -12.63
C GLY A 445 -36.65 -20.11 -12.32
N TYR A 446 -35.84 -20.11 -11.30
CA TYR A 446 -35.05 -21.26 -10.91
C TYR A 446 -35.26 -21.57 -9.43
N VAL A 447 -34.98 -22.80 -9.02
CA VAL A 447 -34.80 -23.17 -7.61
C VAL A 447 -33.38 -23.68 -7.45
N LEU A 448 -32.63 -23.08 -6.52
CA LEU A 448 -31.29 -23.50 -6.18
C LEU A 448 -31.34 -24.48 -5.02
N HIS A 449 -30.64 -25.60 -5.17
CA HIS A 449 -30.47 -26.63 -4.16
C HIS A 449 -28.95 -26.76 -3.86
N HIS A 450 -28.54 -26.57 -2.60
CA HIS A 450 -27.19 -26.79 -2.13
C HIS A 450 -27.21 -27.19 -0.65
N GLY A 451 -26.76 -28.39 -0.34
CA GLY A 451 -26.91 -28.95 1.00
C GLY A 451 -28.37 -28.95 1.47
N ASP A 452 -28.65 -28.35 2.61
CA ASP A 452 -30.01 -28.20 3.15
C ASP A 452 -30.80 -27.01 2.57
N THR A 453 -30.14 -26.18 1.72
CA THR A 453 -30.78 -25.01 1.13
C THR A 453 -31.59 -25.38 -0.10
N HIS A 454 -32.87 -25.00 -0.10
CA HIS A 454 -33.79 -25.08 -1.22
C HIS A 454 -34.51 -23.74 -1.37
N ALA A 455 -34.01 -22.88 -2.26
CA ALA A 455 -34.48 -21.50 -2.33
C ALA A 455 -34.79 -21.07 -3.77
N PRO A 456 -35.89 -20.35 -4.00
CA PRO A 456 -36.16 -19.73 -5.28
C PRO A 456 -35.07 -18.73 -5.64
N LEU A 457 -34.62 -18.81 -6.90
CA LEU A 457 -33.66 -17.88 -7.50
C LEU A 457 -34.29 -17.23 -8.72
N ALA A 458 -34.42 -15.92 -8.72
CA ALA A 458 -34.84 -15.17 -9.90
C ALA A 458 -33.86 -14.04 -10.20
N ILE A 459 -33.45 -13.90 -11.45
CA ILE A 459 -32.62 -12.80 -11.92
C ILE A 459 -33.55 -11.60 -12.10
N SER A 460 -33.33 -10.53 -11.33
CA SER A 460 -34.21 -9.36 -11.27
C SER A 460 -33.71 -8.19 -12.10
N ALA A 461 -32.39 -8.10 -12.33
CA ALA A 461 -31.78 -7.09 -13.15
C ALA A 461 -30.44 -7.56 -13.69
N VAL A 462 -30.08 -7.09 -14.88
CA VAL A 462 -28.77 -7.32 -15.51
C VAL A 462 -28.35 -6.01 -16.16
N ASP A 463 -27.17 -5.52 -15.75
CA ASP A 463 -26.53 -4.33 -16.33
C ASP A 463 -25.02 -4.61 -16.41
N GLY A 464 -24.56 -5.11 -17.55
CA GLY A 464 -23.19 -5.57 -17.75
C GLY A 464 -22.78 -6.65 -16.75
N THR A 465 -21.85 -6.32 -15.86
CA THR A 465 -21.39 -7.22 -14.78
C THR A 465 -22.28 -7.18 -13.55
N ARG A 466 -23.12 -6.14 -13.42
CA ARG A 466 -23.99 -5.95 -12.27
C ARG A 466 -25.23 -6.81 -12.39
N LEU A 467 -25.43 -7.70 -11.42
CA LEU A 467 -26.56 -8.60 -11.33
C LEU A 467 -27.41 -8.30 -10.11
N GLY A 468 -28.72 -8.21 -10.32
CA GLY A 468 -29.72 -8.26 -9.25
C GLY A 468 -30.35 -9.64 -9.20
N ILE A 469 -30.41 -10.25 -8.03
CA ILE A 469 -31.13 -11.52 -7.81
C ILE A 469 -32.15 -11.39 -6.69
N ARG A 470 -33.22 -12.18 -6.77
CA ARG A 470 -34.09 -12.49 -5.63
C ARG A 470 -33.74 -13.88 -5.16
N PHE A 471 -33.24 -13.98 -3.93
CA PHE A 471 -32.83 -15.24 -3.33
C PHE A 471 -33.07 -15.22 -1.82
N GLY A 472 -33.52 -16.34 -1.23
CA GLY A 472 -33.75 -16.45 0.21
C GLY A 472 -34.75 -15.42 0.78
N GLY A 473 -35.72 -14.97 -0.02
CA GLY A 473 -36.73 -13.98 0.38
C GLY A 473 -36.29 -12.52 0.30
N GLY A 474 -35.05 -12.23 -0.13
CA GLY A 474 -34.52 -10.89 -0.30
C GLY A 474 -34.08 -10.56 -1.72
N THR A 475 -33.99 -9.28 -2.04
CA THR A 475 -33.30 -8.79 -3.25
C THR A 475 -31.88 -8.43 -2.91
N ARG A 476 -30.92 -8.89 -3.72
CA ARG A 476 -29.49 -8.66 -3.57
C ARG A 476 -28.89 -8.19 -4.89
N VAL A 477 -27.79 -7.46 -4.81
CA VAL A 477 -27.05 -6.96 -5.97
C VAL A 477 -25.56 -7.23 -5.77
N ALA A 478 -24.90 -7.71 -6.82
CA ALA A 478 -23.45 -7.91 -6.85
C ALA A 478 -22.91 -7.57 -8.25
N ASP A 479 -21.63 -7.25 -8.34
CA ASP A 479 -20.90 -7.28 -9.60
C ASP A 479 -20.29 -8.68 -9.77
N VAL A 480 -20.59 -9.35 -10.89
CA VAL A 480 -20.06 -10.67 -11.20
C VAL A 480 -19.35 -10.63 -12.53
N VAL A 481 -18.03 -10.75 -12.49
CA VAL A 481 -17.14 -10.74 -13.66
C VAL A 481 -16.73 -12.17 -13.96
N ARG A 482 -16.91 -12.60 -15.20
CA ARG A 482 -16.41 -13.90 -15.68
C ARG A 482 -15.10 -13.70 -16.43
N SER A 483 -14.07 -14.42 -16.03
CA SER A 483 -12.76 -14.51 -16.66
C SER A 483 -12.43 -15.97 -16.93
N GLY A 484 -12.64 -16.41 -18.16
CA GLY A 484 -12.56 -17.84 -18.50
C GLY A 484 -13.55 -18.67 -17.71
N ASP A 485 -13.04 -19.61 -16.89
CA ASP A 485 -13.85 -20.45 -16.00
C ASP A 485 -14.04 -19.83 -14.60
N GLU A 486 -13.37 -18.72 -14.29
CA GLU A 486 -13.48 -18.04 -13.00
C GLU A 486 -14.63 -17.03 -13.00
N LEU A 487 -15.39 -17.06 -11.91
CA LEU A 487 -16.48 -16.14 -11.59
C LEU A 487 -16.06 -15.31 -10.38
N HIS A 488 -15.73 -14.06 -10.61
CA HIS A 488 -15.34 -13.10 -9.59
C HIS A 488 -16.57 -12.37 -9.09
N VAL A 489 -17.00 -12.68 -7.87
CA VAL A 489 -18.19 -12.10 -7.23
C VAL A 489 -17.75 -11.00 -6.26
N PHE A 490 -18.18 -9.77 -6.53
CA PHE A 490 -17.98 -8.60 -5.67
C PHE A 490 -19.31 -8.25 -5.00
N ALA A 491 -19.43 -8.60 -3.74
CA ALA A 491 -20.63 -8.39 -2.94
C ALA A 491 -20.28 -7.94 -1.53
N ASP A 492 -21.02 -6.98 -0.98
CA ASP A 492 -20.85 -6.44 0.37
C ASP A 492 -19.41 -6.02 0.70
N GLY A 493 -18.71 -5.41 -0.27
CA GLY A 493 -17.31 -4.97 -0.14
C GLY A 493 -16.30 -6.11 -0.05
N ARG A 494 -16.65 -7.32 -0.46
CA ARG A 494 -15.77 -8.50 -0.48
C ARG A 494 -15.68 -9.08 -1.89
N HIS A 495 -14.50 -9.55 -2.22
CA HIS A 495 -14.23 -10.29 -3.46
C HIS A 495 -14.12 -11.78 -3.15
N ARG A 496 -14.81 -12.61 -3.97
CA ARG A 496 -14.73 -14.08 -3.91
C ARG A 496 -14.61 -14.63 -5.32
N VAL A 497 -13.77 -15.65 -5.47
CA VAL A 497 -13.57 -16.35 -6.75
C VAL A 497 -14.15 -17.74 -6.66
N LEU A 498 -14.97 -18.10 -7.66
CA LEU A 498 -15.54 -19.42 -7.84
C LEU A 498 -15.20 -19.89 -9.25
N ALA A 499 -14.51 -21.01 -9.40
CA ALA A 499 -14.21 -21.57 -10.70
C ALA A 499 -15.30 -22.56 -11.12
N LEU A 500 -15.88 -22.39 -12.30
CA LEU A 500 -16.79 -23.33 -12.91
C LEU A 500 -16.00 -24.56 -13.37
N VAL A 501 -16.36 -25.74 -12.88
CA VAL A 501 -15.70 -27.00 -13.21
C VAL A 501 -16.41 -27.67 -14.38
N ASP A 502 -15.73 -27.80 -15.51
CA ASP A 502 -16.21 -28.66 -16.60
C ASP A 502 -15.84 -30.13 -16.30
N VAL A 503 -16.81 -30.84 -15.73
CA VAL A 503 -16.64 -32.27 -15.34
C VAL A 503 -16.34 -33.14 -16.56
N ILE A 504 -16.83 -32.78 -17.77
CA ILE A 504 -16.62 -33.55 -19.00
C ILE A 504 -15.17 -33.35 -19.49
N ALA A 505 -14.65 -32.11 -19.46
CA ALA A 505 -13.29 -31.82 -19.85
C ALA A 505 -12.27 -32.48 -18.89
N GLN A 506 -12.57 -32.52 -17.58
CA GLN A 506 -11.72 -33.21 -16.60
C GLN A 506 -11.66 -34.73 -16.76
N SER A 507 -12.76 -35.36 -17.16
CA SER A 507 -12.79 -36.82 -17.40
C SER A 507 -12.00 -37.21 -18.64
N SER A 508 -11.84 -36.32 -19.61
CA SER A 508 -11.06 -36.56 -20.84
C SER A 508 -9.55 -36.26 -20.72
N GLY A 509 -9.16 -35.45 -19.70
CA GLY A 509 -7.74 -35.10 -19.45
C GLY A 509 -6.99 -36.11 -18.60
N GLY A 510 -7.68 -37.01 -17.89
CA GLY A 510 -7.07 -38.01 -17.00
C GLY A 510 -6.33 -39.15 -17.71
N ASP A 511 -6.68 -39.45 -18.96
CA ASP A 511 -6.11 -40.57 -19.72
C ASP A 511 -4.83 -40.24 -20.50
N ALA A 512 -4.46 -38.98 -20.63
CA ALA A 512 -3.25 -38.60 -21.39
C ALA A 512 -1.93 -38.73 -20.60
N ALA A 513 -1.98 -38.95 -19.29
CA ALA A 513 -0.80 -39.02 -18.42
C ALA A 513 -0.26 -40.43 -18.14
N THR A 514 -0.97 -41.49 -18.56
CA THR A 514 -0.58 -42.90 -18.29
C THR A 514 -0.03 -43.65 -19.51
N GLY A 515 0.18 -43.00 -20.61
CA GLY A 515 0.68 -43.57 -21.86
C GLY A 515 2.17 -43.36 -22.12
N ARG A 516 3.06 -43.67 -21.16
CA ARG A 516 4.50 -43.95 -21.45
C ARG A 516 4.91 -45.25 -20.84
N LEU A 517 5.02 -46.26 -21.68
CA LEU A 517 5.89 -47.41 -21.52
C LEU A 517 7.36 -46.97 -21.66
#